data_ddceea299ba03e4804008c3cea389268
#
_entry.id   ddceea299ba03e4804008c3cea389268
#
_cell.length_a   1.000
_cell.length_b   1.000
_cell.length_c   1.000
_cell.angle_alpha   90.00
_cell.angle_beta   90.00
_cell.angle_gamma   90.00
#
_symmetry.space_group_name_H-M   'P 1'
#
loop_
_entity.id
_entity.type
_entity.pdbx_description
1 polymer ?
#
loop_
_entity_poly.entity_id
_entity_poly.type
_entity_poly.pdbx_seq_one_letter_code
_entity_poly.pdbx_strand_id
1 'polypeptide(L)'
;MAVALPHAHAPTPRALPAAVWTGGAMIVWGGVGAPNDVLDRAEGAIYFPAAKRWQEIPKVELASRFHHSAVWTGKYLAVWGGVESRSKERLSSGWLYNPDTKEWRPISGAQSPSPRSGHSAVWTGKYMIVWGGEADSGVLQDGAMYDPETDTWLAIATEAAPAARSFHTVAWSGTSMLVWGGLGEGGDLNTGAVFDPATNSWKQMSNLGAPGSRVSHSAVWTGSKMIVWGGRKDSDQFLNDGGLYDPIKDKWTPLAAAQKVASPRELHTAVWTDKEMVIWGGQNGESMLSGGAAFNPEKNTWRAIRDHRKSVARSQHSAVWTGSSMLVFGGRSKSGAFVGNKVGVEIFFENPAESASGN
;
A
#
# COMPACT_ATOMS: atom_id res chain seq x y z
N MET A 1 19.15 -9.90 6.14
CA MET A 1 19.26 -9.64 7.61
C MET A 1 18.10 -8.76 8.04
N ALA A 2 17.52 -8.95 9.24
CA ALA A 2 16.44 -8.09 9.77
C ALA A 2 16.90 -7.44 11.08
N VAL A 3 16.69 -6.13 11.22
CA VAL A 3 17.09 -5.33 12.39
C VAL A 3 15.87 -4.58 12.91
N ALA A 4 15.62 -4.63 14.23
CA ALA A 4 14.54 -3.86 14.85
C ALA A 4 14.85 -2.36 14.77
N LEU A 5 13.83 -1.56 14.46
CA LEU A 5 13.93 -0.11 14.54
C LEU A 5 13.95 0.34 16.04
N PRO A 6 14.55 1.48 16.35
CA PRO A 6 14.52 2.05 17.70
C PRO A 6 13.09 2.34 18.15
N HIS A 7 12.86 2.35 19.47
CA HIS A 7 11.52 2.54 20.05
C HIS A 7 11.26 3.97 20.51
N ALA A 8 12.30 4.73 20.86
CA ALA A 8 12.14 6.10 21.33
C ALA A 8 11.44 6.95 20.25
N HIS A 9 10.34 7.61 20.60
CA HIS A 9 9.49 8.44 19.73
C HIS A 9 8.86 7.69 18.53
N ALA A 10 8.89 6.35 18.52
CA ALA A 10 8.15 5.58 17.53
C ALA A 10 6.64 5.66 17.79
N PRO A 11 5.80 5.63 16.75
CA PRO A 11 4.35 5.52 16.94
C PRO A 11 4.00 4.25 17.72
N THR A 12 2.89 4.30 18.47
CA THR A 12 2.40 3.12 19.20
C THR A 12 2.08 1.95 18.26
N PRO A 13 2.09 0.69 18.77
CA PRO A 13 1.75 -0.48 17.97
C PRO A 13 0.37 -0.40 17.35
N ARG A 14 0.26 -0.64 16.03
CA ARG A 14 -0.96 -0.48 15.25
C ARG A 14 -0.98 -1.35 14.00
N ALA A 15 -2.18 -1.63 13.50
CA ALA A 15 -2.41 -2.23 12.19
C ALA A 15 -2.95 -1.19 11.21
N LEU A 16 -2.81 -1.48 9.91
CA LEU A 16 -3.28 -0.63 8.82
C LEU A 16 -2.78 0.83 8.90
N PRO A 17 -1.55 1.11 9.37
CA PRO A 17 -1.00 2.44 9.22
C PRO A 17 -0.74 2.72 7.74
N ALA A 18 -0.77 3.97 7.32
CA ALA A 18 -0.17 4.37 6.07
C ALA A 18 1.32 4.63 6.27
N ALA A 19 2.15 4.28 5.28
CA ALA A 19 3.56 4.61 5.25
C ALA A 19 3.97 5.12 3.86
N VAL A 20 4.76 6.19 3.82
CA VAL A 20 5.31 6.76 2.60
C VAL A 20 6.82 6.96 2.75
N TRP A 21 7.54 6.89 1.63
CA TRP A 21 8.97 7.19 1.56
C TRP A 21 9.19 8.58 0.95
N THR A 22 9.95 9.42 1.62
CA THR A 22 10.21 10.81 1.19
C THR A 22 11.48 10.98 0.34
N GLY A 23 12.19 9.89 0.09
CA GLY A 23 13.55 9.91 -0.48
C GLY A 23 14.66 9.85 0.57
N GLY A 24 14.37 10.20 1.84
CA GLY A 24 15.34 10.18 2.94
C GLY A 24 14.78 9.67 4.27
N ALA A 25 13.45 9.61 4.39
CA ALA A 25 12.77 9.20 5.62
C ALA A 25 11.47 8.45 5.32
N MET A 26 11.05 7.58 6.24
CA MET A 26 9.74 6.95 6.22
C MET A 26 8.79 7.73 7.13
N ILE A 27 7.68 8.20 6.59
CA ILE A 27 6.59 8.78 7.39
C ILE A 27 5.54 7.70 7.60
N VAL A 28 5.16 7.47 8.85
CA VAL A 28 4.08 6.57 9.26
C VAL A 28 2.97 7.39 9.90
N TRP A 29 1.72 7.18 9.50
CA TRP A 29 0.59 7.90 10.08
C TRP A 29 -0.68 7.04 10.13
N GLY A 30 -1.54 7.29 11.16
CA GLY A 30 -2.86 6.66 11.31
C GLY A 30 -2.79 5.16 11.62
N GLY A 31 -3.85 4.45 11.25
CA GLY A 31 -4.04 3.03 11.57
C GLY A 31 -4.93 2.80 12.77
N VAL A 32 -5.10 1.53 13.16
CA VAL A 32 -5.93 1.11 14.29
C VAL A 32 -5.09 0.39 15.34
N GLY A 33 -5.29 0.74 16.60
CA GLY A 33 -4.65 0.10 17.76
C GLY A 33 -5.58 -0.83 18.54
N ALA A 34 -5.15 -1.27 19.73
CA ALA A 34 -5.92 -2.16 20.60
C ALA A 34 -7.27 -1.52 20.97
N PRO A 35 -8.36 -2.32 21.10
CA PRO A 35 -9.69 -1.81 21.38
C PRO A 35 -9.80 -0.98 22.66
N ASN A 36 -8.95 -1.26 23.66
CA ASN A 36 -8.93 -0.58 24.96
C ASN A 36 -7.84 0.51 25.03
N ASP A 37 -7.19 0.81 23.92
CA ASP A 37 -6.17 1.85 23.90
C ASP A 37 -6.87 3.22 23.74
N VAL A 38 -6.91 3.94 24.84
CA VAL A 38 -7.56 5.26 24.96
C VAL A 38 -6.82 6.33 24.15
N LEU A 39 -5.61 6.01 23.65
CA LEU A 39 -4.82 6.94 22.88
C LEU A 39 -5.42 7.12 21.49
N ASP A 40 -5.63 8.37 21.14
CA ASP A 40 -6.04 8.78 19.80
C ASP A 40 -4.94 8.39 18.79
N ARG A 41 -5.33 7.57 17.79
CA ARG A 41 -4.41 7.08 16.77
C ARG A 41 -4.17 8.07 15.63
N ALA A 42 -4.66 9.31 15.77
CA ALA A 42 -4.28 10.43 14.92
C ALA A 42 -2.83 10.88 15.22
N GLU A 43 -1.94 9.93 15.37
CA GLU A 43 -0.50 10.13 15.56
C GLU A 43 0.28 9.54 14.41
N GLY A 44 1.44 10.13 14.21
CA GLY A 44 2.43 9.64 13.26
C GLY A 44 3.83 9.99 13.70
N ALA A 45 4.80 9.44 13.01
CA ALA A 45 6.19 9.80 13.19
C ALA A 45 6.99 9.63 11.90
N ILE A 46 8.12 10.30 11.85
CA ILE A 46 9.08 10.25 10.76
C ILE A 46 10.30 9.46 11.24
N TYR A 47 10.63 8.38 10.53
CA TYR A 47 11.83 7.60 10.76
C TYR A 47 12.94 8.01 9.80
N PHE A 48 14.10 8.37 10.35
CA PHE A 48 15.31 8.70 9.60
C PHE A 48 16.30 7.52 9.68
N PRO A 49 16.43 6.70 8.63
CA PRO A 49 17.29 5.51 8.67
C PRO A 49 18.76 5.82 8.90
N ALA A 50 19.28 6.89 8.27
CA ALA A 50 20.67 7.31 8.42
C ALA A 50 21.01 7.69 9.88
N ALA A 51 20.07 8.32 10.59
CA ALA A 51 20.23 8.74 11.98
C ALA A 51 19.70 7.69 12.97
N LYS A 52 19.06 6.63 12.50
CA LYS A 52 18.39 5.59 13.30
C LYS A 52 17.50 6.17 14.40
N ARG A 53 16.71 7.18 14.09
CA ARG A 53 15.84 7.87 15.05
C ARG A 53 14.46 8.15 14.47
N TRP A 54 13.48 8.24 15.37
CA TRP A 54 12.15 8.74 15.09
C TRP A 54 12.02 10.20 15.49
N GLN A 55 11.13 10.92 14.83
CA GLN A 55 10.64 12.24 15.17
C GLN A 55 9.12 12.20 15.16
N GLU A 56 8.50 12.60 16.25
CA GLU A 56 7.03 12.69 16.34
C GLU A 56 6.49 13.76 15.39
N ILE A 57 5.33 13.47 14.80
CA ILE A 57 4.55 14.44 14.07
C ILE A 57 3.62 15.15 15.06
N PRO A 58 3.53 16.49 15.04
CA PRO A 58 2.63 17.23 15.90
C PRO A 58 1.19 16.72 15.77
N LYS A 59 0.51 16.55 16.89
CA LYS A 59 -0.90 16.18 16.93
C LYS A 59 -1.76 17.35 16.43
N VAL A 60 -2.84 17.01 15.77
CA VAL A 60 -3.85 17.95 15.30
C VAL A 60 -5.23 17.35 15.63
N GLU A 61 -6.27 18.18 15.69
CA GLU A 61 -7.66 17.74 15.82
C GLU A 61 -8.13 17.04 14.53
N LEU A 62 -7.49 15.94 14.24
CA LEU A 62 -7.73 15.09 13.09
C LEU A 62 -8.27 13.75 13.59
N ALA A 63 -9.39 13.31 13.02
CA ALA A 63 -9.94 12.01 13.35
C ALA A 63 -8.94 10.89 13.08
N SER A 64 -8.69 10.05 14.08
CA SER A 64 -7.88 8.85 13.90
C SER A 64 -8.58 7.90 12.94
N ARG A 65 -7.85 7.36 11.95
CA ARG A 65 -8.45 6.64 10.84
C ARG A 65 -7.61 5.46 10.33
N PHE A 66 -8.28 4.50 9.75
CA PHE A 66 -7.70 3.35 9.06
C PHE A 66 -8.39 3.16 7.69
N HIS A 67 -7.81 2.35 6.80
CA HIS A 67 -8.24 2.23 5.40
C HIS A 67 -8.32 3.57 4.66
N HIS A 68 -7.56 4.55 5.14
CA HIS A 68 -7.31 5.81 4.46
C HIS A 68 -6.18 5.67 3.47
N SER A 69 -6.05 6.63 2.58
CA SER A 69 -4.88 6.74 1.72
C SER A 69 -3.88 7.77 2.22
N ALA A 70 -2.62 7.58 1.90
CA ALA A 70 -1.57 8.57 2.08
C ALA A 70 -0.59 8.54 0.92
N VAL A 71 -0.19 9.71 0.44
CA VAL A 71 0.83 9.86 -0.60
C VAL A 71 1.84 10.92 -0.19
N TRP A 72 3.07 10.78 -0.66
CA TRP A 72 4.10 11.81 -0.54
C TRP A 72 4.14 12.65 -1.81
N THR A 73 3.95 13.97 -1.68
CA THR A 73 3.89 14.89 -2.82
C THR A 73 5.25 15.48 -3.23
N GLY A 74 6.32 15.08 -2.53
CA GLY A 74 7.62 15.76 -2.61
C GLY A 74 7.78 16.87 -1.56
N LYS A 75 6.65 17.36 -1.00
CA LYS A 75 6.61 18.44 -0.01
C LYS A 75 5.69 18.11 1.18
N TYR A 76 4.57 17.46 0.92
CA TYR A 76 3.54 17.14 1.91
C TYR A 76 3.29 15.64 2.02
N LEU A 77 3.05 15.16 3.23
CA LEU A 77 2.26 13.95 3.43
C LEU A 77 0.78 14.33 3.24
N ALA A 78 0.15 13.88 2.18
CA ALA A 78 -1.28 14.04 1.95
C ALA A 78 -2.02 12.80 2.45
N VAL A 79 -2.97 13.00 3.40
CA VAL A 79 -3.81 11.94 3.98
C VAL A 79 -5.25 12.24 3.65
N TRP A 80 -6.03 11.24 3.18
CA TRP A 80 -7.44 11.46 2.84
C TRP A 80 -8.32 10.23 3.08
N GLY A 81 -9.59 10.47 3.43
CA GLY A 81 -10.62 9.42 3.55
C GLY A 81 -10.39 8.44 4.70
N GLY A 82 -10.89 7.23 4.52
CA GLY A 82 -10.81 6.14 5.51
C GLY A 82 -11.99 6.05 6.45
N VAL A 83 -11.87 5.23 7.47
CA VAL A 83 -12.86 5.02 8.53
C VAL A 83 -12.34 5.63 9.82
N GLU A 84 -13.14 6.46 10.48
CA GLU A 84 -12.80 6.96 11.81
C GLU A 84 -12.78 5.82 12.83
N SER A 85 -11.75 5.81 13.66
CA SER A 85 -11.53 4.68 14.57
C SER A 85 -12.58 4.56 15.68
N ARG A 86 -13.20 5.67 16.10
CA ARG A 86 -14.21 5.72 17.18
C ARG A 86 -15.64 5.57 16.65
N SER A 87 -16.08 6.50 15.82
CA SER A 87 -17.45 6.52 15.29
C SER A 87 -17.74 5.42 14.28
N LYS A 88 -16.69 4.88 13.63
CA LYS A 88 -16.75 3.97 12.49
C LYS A 88 -17.35 4.60 11.24
N GLU A 89 -17.49 5.89 11.20
CA GLU A 89 -17.95 6.63 10.03
C GLU A 89 -16.88 6.72 8.97
N ARG A 90 -17.27 6.65 7.70
CA ARG A 90 -16.41 6.92 6.58
C ARG A 90 -16.18 8.41 6.43
N LEU A 91 -14.98 8.78 6.02
CA LEU A 91 -14.53 10.16 5.97
C LEU A 91 -14.32 10.62 4.52
N SER A 92 -14.65 11.89 4.26
CA SER A 92 -14.25 12.65 3.05
C SER A 92 -13.26 13.77 3.38
N SER A 93 -12.80 13.83 4.63
CA SER A 93 -11.81 14.82 5.06
C SER A 93 -10.38 14.35 4.79
N GLY A 94 -9.49 15.30 4.55
CA GLY A 94 -8.07 15.06 4.39
C GLY A 94 -7.21 16.19 4.92
N TRP A 95 -5.91 15.96 5.01
CA TRP A 95 -4.94 16.90 5.53
C TRP A 95 -3.59 16.76 4.84
N LEU A 96 -2.88 17.88 4.74
CA LEU A 96 -1.51 17.96 4.28
C LEU A 96 -0.60 18.27 5.45
N TYR A 97 0.40 17.43 5.68
CA TYR A 97 1.45 17.68 6.66
C TYR A 97 2.75 18.08 5.96
N ASN A 98 3.31 19.22 6.34
CA ASN A 98 4.63 19.64 5.89
C ASN A 98 5.68 19.28 6.95
N PRO A 99 6.62 18.37 6.68
CA PRO A 99 7.67 18.01 7.64
C PRO A 99 8.66 19.14 7.97
N ASP A 100 8.88 20.07 7.04
CA ASP A 100 9.84 21.16 7.21
C ASP A 100 9.29 22.24 8.16
N THR A 101 8.02 22.64 7.99
CA THR A 101 7.36 23.62 8.88
C THR A 101 6.71 22.97 10.10
N LYS A 102 6.52 21.63 10.06
CA LYS A 102 5.78 20.83 11.07
C LYS A 102 4.32 21.23 11.23
N GLU A 103 3.72 21.75 10.17
CA GLU A 103 2.35 22.24 10.16
C GLU A 103 1.42 21.31 9.39
N TRP A 104 0.18 21.23 9.87
CA TRP A 104 -0.92 20.58 9.19
C TRP A 104 -1.84 21.61 8.55
N ARG A 105 -2.28 21.35 7.34
CA ARG A 105 -3.28 22.12 6.61
C ARG A 105 -4.44 21.21 6.18
N PRO A 106 -5.70 21.56 6.43
CA PRO A 106 -6.82 20.78 5.92
C PRO A 106 -6.85 20.82 4.38
N ILE A 107 -7.30 19.74 3.77
CA ILE A 107 -7.65 19.64 2.36
C ILE A 107 -9.07 20.17 2.19
N SER A 108 -9.30 21.01 1.19
CA SER A 108 -10.62 21.55 0.87
C SER A 108 -11.66 20.44 0.70
N GLY A 109 -12.82 20.59 1.34
CA GLY A 109 -13.97 19.72 1.15
C GLY A 109 -14.82 20.06 -0.08
N ALA A 110 -14.56 21.21 -0.72
CA ALA A 110 -15.31 21.63 -1.89
C ALA A 110 -15.00 20.71 -3.09
N GLN A 111 -16.03 20.06 -3.64
CA GLN A 111 -15.93 19.08 -4.74
C GLN A 111 -15.06 17.84 -4.41
N SER A 112 -14.75 17.60 -3.14
CA SER A 112 -14.08 16.34 -2.74
C SER A 112 -14.99 15.14 -3.01
N PRO A 113 -14.39 13.94 -3.25
CA PRO A 113 -15.18 12.72 -3.36
C PRO A 113 -16.00 12.45 -2.08
N SER A 114 -17.10 11.69 -2.20
CA SER A 114 -17.92 11.27 -1.08
C SER A 114 -17.12 10.52 -0.01
N PRO A 115 -17.58 10.47 1.26
CA PRO A 115 -16.94 9.70 2.33
C PRO A 115 -16.73 8.24 1.92
N ARG A 116 -15.49 7.73 2.04
CA ARG A 116 -15.12 6.39 1.58
C ARG A 116 -13.92 5.78 2.28
N SER A 117 -13.84 4.46 2.23
CA SER A 117 -12.71 3.66 2.69
C SER A 117 -12.32 2.61 1.65
N GLY A 118 -11.15 1.98 1.79
CA GLY A 118 -10.71 0.95 0.85
C GLY A 118 -10.52 1.45 -0.60
N HIS A 119 -10.46 2.77 -0.79
CA HIS A 119 -10.10 3.42 -2.03
C HIS A 119 -8.58 3.37 -2.25
N SER A 120 -8.15 3.68 -3.44
CA SER A 120 -6.74 3.85 -3.76
C SER A 120 -6.36 5.32 -3.93
N ALA A 121 -5.07 5.64 -3.74
CA ALA A 121 -4.53 6.92 -4.12
C ALA A 121 -3.12 6.79 -4.71
N VAL A 122 -2.80 7.64 -5.68
CA VAL A 122 -1.47 7.78 -6.27
C VAL A 122 -1.10 9.26 -6.39
N TRP A 123 0.20 9.54 -6.36
CA TRP A 123 0.73 10.87 -6.65
C TRP A 123 1.28 10.93 -8.08
N THR A 124 0.86 11.92 -8.86
CA THR A 124 1.24 12.07 -10.27
C THR A 124 2.42 12.99 -10.50
N GLY A 125 2.93 13.61 -9.45
CA GLY A 125 3.86 14.76 -9.55
C GLY A 125 3.13 16.10 -9.46
N LYS A 126 1.81 16.13 -9.68
CA LYS A 126 0.96 17.32 -9.55
C LYS A 126 -0.32 17.06 -8.75
N TYR A 127 -0.98 15.95 -9.00
CA TYR A 127 -2.27 15.59 -8.38
C TYR A 127 -2.15 14.38 -7.47
N MET A 128 -2.87 14.38 -6.36
CA MET A 128 -3.25 13.16 -5.66
C MET A 128 -4.54 12.65 -6.31
N ILE A 129 -4.47 11.52 -7.01
CA ILE A 129 -5.65 10.88 -7.58
C ILE A 129 -6.22 9.93 -6.52
N VAL A 130 -7.50 10.10 -6.18
CA VAL A 130 -8.29 9.20 -5.32
C VAL A 130 -9.34 8.54 -6.21
N TRP A 131 -9.47 7.19 -6.14
CA TRP A 131 -10.47 6.48 -6.95
C TRP A 131 -11.04 5.25 -6.25
N GLY A 132 -12.32 4.95 -6.52
CA GLY A 132 -13.02 3.78 -6.02
C GLY A 132 -13.21 3.80 -4.50
N GLY A 133 -13.20 2.62 -3.90
CA GLY A 133 -13.50 2.43 -2.48
C GLY A 133 -14.95 2.04 -2.24
N GLU A 134 -15.34 2.12 -0.98
CA GLU A 134 -16.71 1.84 -0.55
C GLU A 134 -17.27 2.97 0.31
N ALA A 135 -18.52 3.31 0.10
CA ALA A 135 -19.35 4.18 0.92
C ALA A 135 -20.41 3.34 1.65
N ASP A 136 -21.29 3.99 2.44
CA ASP A 136 -22.43 3.30 3.08
C ASP A 136 -23.43 2.75 2.04
N SER A 137 -23.45 3.34 0.85
CA SER A 137 -24.30 2.91 -0.28
C SER A 137 -23.73 1.73 -1.08
N GLY A 138 -22.49 1.29 -0.83
CA GLY A 138 -21.81 0.23 -1.57
C GLY A 138 -20.48 0.68 -2.17
N VAL A 139 -19.96 -0.14 -3.10
CA VAL A 139 -18.70 0.13 -3.80
C VAL A 139 -18.84 1.24 -4.84
N LEU A 140 -17.75 1.97 -5.06
CA LEU A 140 -17.73 3.18 -5.88
C LEU A 140 -16.87 3.02 -7.14
N GLN A 141 -17.26 3.72 -8.22
CA GLN A 141 -16.50 3.78 -9.48
C GLN A 141 -16.11 5.21 -9.87
N ASP A 142 -16.28 6.15 -8.96
CA ASP A 142 -15.93 7.55 -9.11
C ASP A 142 -14.64 7.90 -8.37
N GLY A 143 -14.14 9.09 -8.60
CA GLY A 143 -12.97 9.61 -7.91
C GLY A 143 -12.70 11.06 -8.29
N ALA A 144 -11.61 11.60 -7.77
CA ALA A 144 -11.16 12.94 -8.13
C ALA A 144 -9.64 13.10 -8.01
N MET A 145 -9.13 14.12 -8.66
CA MET A 145 -7.74 14.57 -8.63
C MET A 145 -7.65 15.82 -7.75
N TYR A 146 -6.83 15.77 -6.73
CA TYR A 146 -6.57 16.89 -5.83
C TYR A 146 -5.25 17.58 -6.16
N ASP A 147 -5.30 18.89 -6.36
CA ASP A 147 -4.12 19.73 -6.53
C ASP A 147 -3.78 20.41 -5.19
N PRO A 148 -2.67 20.06 -4.52
CA PRO A 148 -2.30 20.65 -3.24
C PRO A 148 -1.82 22.10 -3.34
N GLU A 149 -1.44 22.59 -4.51
CA GLU A 149 -1.00 23.97 -4.69
C GLU A 149 -2.19 24.94 -4.77
N THR A 150 -3.29 24.53 -5.42
CA THR A 150 -4.51 25.33 -5.54
C THR A 150 -5.58 24.99 -4.51
N ASP A 151 -5.40 23.88 -3.77
CA ASP A 151 -6.37 23.32 -2.83
C ASP A 151 -7.74 23.02 -3.47
N THR A 152 -7.71 22.45 -4.68
CA THR A 152 -8.91 22.17 -5.48
C THR A 152 -8.99 20.71 -5.90
N TRP A 153 -10.23 20.23 -6.09
CA TRP A 153 -10.54 18.91 -6.62
C TRP A 153 -11.09 19.02 -8.04
N LEU A 154 -10.67 18.09 -8.90
CA LEU A 154 -11.20 17.89 -10.24
C LEU A 154 -11.77 16.47 -10.36
N ALA A 155 -13.03 16.35 -10.72
CA ALA A 155 -13.69 15.06 -10.87
C ALA A 155 -13.05 14.22 -11.99
N ILE A 156 -12.92 12.92 -11.76
CA ILE A 156 -12.48 11.95 -12.76
C ILE A 156 -13.68 11.53 -13.59
N ALA A 157 -13.48 11.42 -14.91
CA ALA A 157 -14.49 10.89 -15.83
C ALA A 157 -14.92 9.47 -15.42
N THR A 158 -16.21 9.18 -15.51
CA THR A 158 -16.78 7.85 -15.23
C THR A 158 -17.01 7.03 -16.48
N GLU A 159 -16.99 7.65 -17.66
CA GLU A 159 -17.09 6.95 -18.93
C GLU A 159 -15.91 6.01 -19.13
N ALA A 160 -16.18 4.77 -19.50
CA ALA A 160 -15.19 3.69 -19.61
C ALA A 160 -14.37 3.42 -18.35
N ALA A 161 -14.75 3.97 -17.18
CA ALA A 161 -14.14 3.61 -15.91
C ALA A 161 -14.36 2.12 -15.61
N PRO A 162 -13.44 1.46 -14.88
CA PRO A 162 -13.67 0.08 -14.46
C PRO A 162 -14.86 -0.01 -13.50
N ALA A 163 -15.48 -1.19 -13.39
CA ALA A 163 -16.60 -1.42 -12.47
C ALA A 163 -16.26 -0.95 -11.05
N ALA A 164 -17.28 -0.48 -10.32
CA ALA A 164 -17.19 -0.06 -8.93
C ALA A 164 -16.48 -1.12 -8.07
N ARG A 165 -15.52 -0.70 -7.24
CA ARG A 165 -14.71 -1.61 -6.44
C ARG A 165 -14.01 -0.99 -5.25
N SER A 166 -13.77 -1.81 -4.22
CA SER A 166 -12.91 -1.48 -3.07
C SER A 166 -11.75 -2.48 -2.96
N PHE A 167 -10.74 -2.15 -2.14
CA PHE A 167 -9.58 -3.02 -1.88
C PHE A 167 -8.87 -3.55 -3.14
N HIS A 168 -8.97 -2.80 -4.22
CA HIS A 168 -8.20 -2.98 -5.45
C HIS A 168 -6.78 -2.44 -5.26
N THR A 169 -5.89 -2.83 -6.15
CA THR A 169 -4.55 -2.25 -6.19
C THR A 169 -4.43 -1.20 -7.29
N VAL A 170 -3.48 -0.31 -7.09
CA VAL A 170 -3.15 0.75 -8.02
C VAL A 170 -1.64 0.85 -8.19
N ALA A 171 -1.21 1.18 -9.43
CA ALA A 171 0.16 1.53 -9.74
C ALA A 171 0.20 2.81 -10.57
N TRP A 172 1.20 3.66 -10.33
CA TRP A 172 1.46 4.84 -11.14
C TRP A 172 2.60 4.57 -12.11
N SER A 173 2.34 4.74 -13.41
CA SER A 173 3.30 4.43 -14.48
C SER A 173 4.28 5.59 -14.78
N GLY A 174 4.11 6.74 -14.16
CA GLY A 174 4.73 8.00 -14.53
C GLY A 174 3.82 8.88 -15.38
N THR A 175 2.83 8.32 -16.07
CA THR A 175 1.85 9.04 -16.90
C THR A 175 0.41 8.64 -16.64
N SER A 176 0.17 7.41 -16.18
CA SER A 176 -1.18 6.86 -16.04
C SER A 176 -1.32 6.08 -14.74
N MET A 177 -2.53 6.06 -14.19
CA MET A 177 -2.91 5.23 -13.05
C MET A 177 -3.49 3.91 -13.56
N LEU A 178 -2.90 2.80 -13.15
CA LEU A 178 -3.36 1.44 -13.46
C LEU A 178 -4.13 0.90 -12.26
N VAL A 179 -5.40 0.55 -12.44
CA VAL A 179 -6.28 -0.03 -11.41
C VAL A 179 -6.57 -1.48 -11.77
N TRP A 180 -6.45 -2.43 -10.79
CA TRP A 180 -6.76 -3.83 -11.06
C TRP A 180 -7.29 -4.58 -9.84
N GLY A 181 -8.18 -5.58 -10.08
CA GLY A 181 -8.72 -6.46 -9.04
C GLY A 181 -9.63 -5.76 -8.06
N GLY A 182 -9.71 -6.28 -6.84
CA GLY A 182 -10.54 -5.74 -5.76
C GLY A 182 -11.91 -6.41 -5.64
N LEU A 183 -12.73 -5.91 -4.72
CA LEU A 183 -14.08 -6.38 -4.44
C LEU A 183 -15.10 -5.48 -5.14
N GLY A 184 -15.91 -6.04 -6.01
CA GLY A 184 -17.05 -5.40 -6.65
C GLY A 184 -18.35 -5.79 -5.98
N GLU A 185 -19.49 -5.30 -6.50
CA GLU A 185 -20.83 -5.61 -5.99
C GLU A 185 -21.15 -7.12 -6.08
N GLY A 186 -20.68 -7.77 -7.13
CA GLY A 186 -20.91 -9.22 -7.38
C GLY A 186 -19.77 -10.14 -6.89
N GLY A 187 -18.79 -9.64 -6.14
CA GLY A 187 -17.66 -10.43 -5.65
C GLY A 187 -16.29 -9.94 -6.15
N ASP A 188 -15.29 -10.80 -6.03
CA ASP A 188 -13.91 -10.48 -6.37
C ASP A 188 -13.73 -10.29 -7.88
N LEU A 189 -12.93 -9.31 -8.27
CA LEU A 189 -12.72 -8.89 -9.64
C LEU A 189 -11.35 -9.32 -10.18
N ASN A 190 -11.29 -9.61 -11.49
CA ASN A 190 -10.07 -9.82 -12.28
C ASN A 190 -9.95 -8.84 -13.46
N THR A 191 -10.66 -7.73 -13.37
CA THR A 191 -10.69 -6.67 -14.37
C THR A 191 -9.92 -5.45 -13.91
N GLY A 192 -9.52 -4.60 -14.83
CA GLY A 192 -8.85 -3.34 -14.53
C GLY A 192 -8.96 -2.34 -15.67
N ALA A 193 -8.47 -1.14 -15.42
CA ALA A 193 -8.39 -0.09 -16.43
C ALA A 193 -7.20 0.85 -16.16
N VAL A 194 -6.81 1.57 -17.18
CA VAL A 194 -5.75 2.57 -17.18
C VAL A 194 -6.39 3.95 -17.28
N PHE A 195 -6.10 4.83 -16.34
CA PHE A 195 -6.56 6.21 -16.33
C PHE A 195 -5.45 7.15 -16.76
N ASP A 196 -5.73 7.99 -17.73
CA ASP A 196 -4.84 9.09 -18.15
C ASP A 196 -5.34 10.41 -17.57
N PRO A 197 -4.64 11.01 -16.61
CA PRO A 197 -5.05 12.27 -16.01
C PRO A 197 -4.88 13.48 -16.94
N ALA A 198 -4.06 13.40 -17.99
CA ALA A 198 -3.89 14.49 -18.95
C ALA A 198 -5.11 14.67 -19.86
N THR A 199 -5.78 13.58 -20.20
CA THR A 199 -7.00 13.57 -21.02
C THR A 199 -8.27 13.35 -20.19
N ASN A 200 -8.13 13.07 -18.89
CA ASN A 200 -9.21 12.69 -17.98
C ASN A 200 -10.06 11.54 -18.56
N SER A 201 -9.42 10.48 -19.03
CA SER A 201 -10.08 9.36 -19.71
C SER A 201 -9.59 8.00 -19.26
N TRP A 202 -10.44 6.97 -19.42
CA TRP A 202 -10.14 5.60 -19.07
C TRP A 202 -10.01 4.72 -20.32
N LYS A 203 -9.13 3.73 -20.23
CA LYS A 203 -9.01 2.62 -21.18
C LYS A 203 -9.08 1.31 -20.41
N GLN A 204 -9.99 0.41 -20.79
CA GLN A 204 -10.06 -0.93 -20.18
C GLN A 204 -8.80 -1.73 -20.47
N MET A 205 -8.34 -2.51 -19.47
CA MET A 205 -7.27 -3.49 -19.64
C MET A 205 -7.80 -4.76 -20.29
N SER A 206 -7.02 -5.37 -21.18
CA SER A 206 -7.30 -6.71 -21.66
C SER A 206 -7.38 -7.71 -20.51
N ASN A 207 -8.36 -8.61 -20.56
CA ASN A 207 -8.48 -9.72 -19.59
C ASN A 207 -7.77 -11.00 -20.08
N LEU A 208 -7.25 -11.00 -21.31
CA LEU A 208 -6.60 -12.17 -21.88
C LEU A 208 -5.27 -12.46 -21.14
N GLY A 209 -5.21 -13.60 -20.46
CA GLY A 209 -4.07 -14.01 -19.64
C GLY A 209 -3.96 -13.29 -18.30
N ALA A 210 -4.96 -12.50 -17.91
CA ALA A 210 -5.02 -11.86 -16.58
C ALA A 210 -5.08 -12.93 -15.47
N PRO A 211 -4.54 -12.62 -14.29
CA PRO A 211 -4.71 -13.48 -13.12
C PRO A 211 -6.18 -13.64 -12.73
N GLY A 212 -6.52 -14.70 -11.99
CA GLY A 212 -7.87 -14.89 -11.42
C GLY A 212 -8.29 -13.74 -10.51
N SER A 213 -9.62 -13.61 -10.30
CA SER A 213 -10.20 -12.59 -9.41
C SER A 213 -9.65 -12.65 -8.00
N ARG A 214 -9.40 -11.49 -7.38
CA ARG A 214 -8.76 -11.41 -6.06
C ARG A 214 -8.88 -10.07 -5.36
N VAL A 215 -8.81 -10.12 -4.04
CA VAL A 215 -8.67 -8.98 -3.14
C VAL A 215 -7.42 -9.12 -2.27
N SER A 216 -7.03 -8.05 -1.57
CA SER A 216 -5.90 -8.07 -0.61
C SER A 216 -4.58 -8.57 -1.21
N HIS A 217 -4.46 -8.45 -2.53
CA HIS A 217 -3.23 -8.72 -3.28
C HIS A 217 -2.32 -7.49 -3.27
N SER A 218 -1.11 -7.63 -3.76
CA SER A 218 -0.20 -6.52 -3.96
C SER A 218 0.01 -6.20 -5.44
N ALA A 219 0.36 -4.96 -5.73
CA ALA A 219 0.84 -4.53 -7.04
C ALA A 219 2.04 -3.61 -6.90
N VAL A 220 2.98 -3.71 -7.83
CA VAL A 220 4.12 -2.80 -7.96
C VAL A 220 4.35 -2.43 -9.42
N TRP A 221 4.90 -1.23 -9.64
CA TRP A 221 5.34 -0.77 -10.96
C TRP A 221 6.83 -0.99 -11.13
N THR A 222 7.23 -1.60 -12.25
CA THR A 222 8.64 -1.96 -12.54
C THR A 222 9.41 -0.90 -13.31
N GLY A 223 8.78 0.24 -13.59
CA GLY A 223 9.27 1.23 -14.56
C GLY A 223 8.67 1.04 -15.96
N SER A 224 8.13 -0.13 -16.30
CA SER A 224 7.52 -0.43 -17.59
C SER A 224 6.29 -1.33 -17.54
N LYS A 225 6.10 -2.09 -16.47
CA LYS A 225 5.01 -3.07 -16.31
C LYS A 225 4.48 -3.08 -14.89
N MET A 226 3.22 -3.47 -14.73
CA MET A 226 2.63 -3.71 -13.41
C MET A 226 2.71 -5.19 -13.06
N ILE A 227 3.26 -5.51 -11.89
CA ILE A 227 3.22 -6.87 -11.33
C ILE A 227 2.11 -6.92 -10.31
N VAL A 228 1.23 -7.92 -10.43
CA VAL A 228 0.20 -8.27 -9.44
C VAL A 228 0.52 -9.64 -8.87
N TRP A 229 0.43 -9.81 -7.52
CA TRP A 229 0.70 -11.11 -6.91
C TRP A 229 -0.09 -11.35 -5.62
N GLY A 230 -0.42 -12.64 -5.37
CA GLY A 230 -1.03 -13.09 -4.12
C GLY A 230 -2.46 -12.60 -3.93
N GLY A 231 -2.83 -12.41 -2.68
CA GLY A 231 -4.20 -12.06 -2.32
C GLY A 231 -5.04 -13.29 -2.00
N ARG A 232 -6.33 -13.09 -2.01
CA ARG A 232 -7.35 -14.11 -1.72
C ARG A 232 -8.46 -14.02 -2.76
N LYS A 233 -8.99 -15.17 -3.15
CA LYS A 233 -10.21 -15.30 -3.94
C LYS A 233 -11.30 -15.87 -3.04
N ASP A 234 -12.52 -15.35 -3.17
CA ASP A 234 -13.62 -15.66 -2.29
C ASP A 234 -13.21 -15.46 -0.81
N SER A 235 -13.73 -16.21 0.13
CA SER A 235 -13.43 -16.02 1.56
C SER A 235 -12.20 -16.79 2.06
N ASP A 236 -11.73 -17.81 1.35
CA ASP A 236 -10.81 -18.81 1.92
C ASP A 236 -9.69 -19.31 0.97
N GLN A 237 -9.74 -18.98 -0.30
CA GLN A 237 -8.70 -19.39 -1.26
C GLN A 237 -7.56 -18.39 -1.30
N PHE A 238 -6.48 -18.63 -0.55
CA PHE A 238 -5.25 -17.84 -0.60
C PHE A 238 -4.45 -18.14 -1.86
N LEU A 239 -3.84 -17.13 -2.45
CA LEU A 239 -3.21 -17.20 -3.76
C LEU A 239 -1.69 -17.00 -3.65
N ASN A 240 -0.93 -17.70 -4.49
CA ASN A 240 0.52 -17.54 -4.67
C ASN A 240 0.92 -17.46 -6.16
N ASP A 241 -0.03 -17.07 -6.98
CA ASP A 241 0.13 -16.77 -8.39
C ASP A 241 -0.01 -15.28 -8.66
N GLY A 242 0.19 -14.87 -9.89
CA GLY A 242 0.05 -13.48 -10.31
C GLY A 242 0.31 -13.28 -11.79
N GLY A 243 0.39 -12.02 -12.20
CA GLY A 243 0.60 -11.64 -13.58
C GLY A 243 1.42 -10.36 -13.72
N LEU A 244 2.05 -10.25 -14.85
CA LEU A 244 2.78 -9.09 -15.33
C LEU A 244 1.99 -8.43 -16.46
N TYR A 245 1.51 -7.22 -16.25
CA TYR A 245 0.76 -6.44 -17.25
C TYR A 245 1.67 -5.44 -17.96
N ASP A 246 1.69 -5.52 -19.28
CA ASP A 246 2.37 -4.59 -20.18
C ASP A 246 1.34 -3.60 -20.75
N PRO A 247 1.29 -2.32 -20.30
CA PRO A 247 0.27 -1.38 -20.74
C PRO A 247 0.45 -0.91 -22.20
N ILE A 248 1.66 -1.02 -22.76
CA ILE A 248 1.92 -0.66 -24.16
C ILE A 248 1.32 -1.73 -25.08
N LYS A 249 1.48 -3.00 -24.72
CA LYS A 249 0.98 -4.14 -25.50
C LYS A 249 -0.47 -4.53 -25.12
N ASP A 250 -1.00 -3.96 -24.05
CA ASP A 250 -2.27 -4.36 -23.42
C ASP A 250 -2.36 -5.87 -23.21
N LYS A 251 -1.33 -6.43 -22.57
CA LYS A 251 -1.17 -7.88 -22.46
C LYS A 251 -0.69 -8.31 -21.09
N TRP A 252 -1.30 -9.38 -20.57
CA TRP A 252 -0.83 -10.08 -19.39
C TRP A 252 0.11 -11.23 -19.74
N THR A 253 1.07 -11.47 -18.87
CA THR A 253 1.96 -12.62 -18.88
C THR A 253 1.93 -13.24 -17.49
N PRO A 254 1.60 -14.54 -17.33
CA PRO A 254 1.64 -15.20 -16.04
C PRO A 254 3.05 -15.16 -15.44
N LEU A 255 3.13 -14.96 -14.12
CA LEU A 255 4.39 -15.13 -13.40
C LEU A 255 4.73 -16.60 -13.27
N ALA A 256 6.02 -16.92 -13.21
CA ALA A 256 6.44 -18.27 -12.83
C ALA A 256 5.83 -18.66 -11.49
N ALA A 257 5.44 -19.91 -11.34
CA ALA A 257 4.87 -20.40 -10.10
C ALA A 257 5.84 -20.22 -8.94
N ALA A 258 5.38 -19.56 -7.88
CA ALA A 258 6.19 -19.34 -6.68
C ALA A 258 6.48 -20.62 -5.88
N GLN A 259 5.72 -21.70 -6.13
CA GLN A 259 5.87 -23.04 -5.54
C GLN A 259 6.18 -23.00 -4.03
N LYS A 260 7.29 -23.62 -3.60
CA LYS A 260 7.72 -23.67 -2.21
C LYS A 260 8.45 -22.40 -1.74
N VAL A 261 8.71 -21.45 -2.64
CA VAL A 261 9.47 -20.23 -2.34
C VAL A 261 8.60 -19.19 -1.64
N ALA A 262 7.37 -19.02 -2.11
CA ALA A 262 6.38 -18.12 -1.50
C ALA A 262 5.05 -18.85 -1.31
N SER A 263 4.65 -19.05 -0.05
CA SER A 263 3.34 -19.61 0.27
C SER A 263 2.21 -18.69 -0.16
N PRO A 264 1.01 -19.23 -0.47
CA PRO A 264 -0.19 -18.42 -0.71
C PRO A 264 -0.44 -17.45 0.46
N ARG A 265 -0.81 -16.20 0.17
CA ARG A 265 -1.00 -15.19 1.22
C ARG A 265 -1.78 -13.97 0.77
N GLU A 266 -2.44 -13.34 1.72
CA GLU A 266 -3.06 -12.01 1.61
C GLU A 266 -2.47 -11.02 2.63
N LEU A 267 -2.81 -9.73 2.53
CA LEU A 267 -2.44 -8.69 3.49
C LEU A 267 -0.93 -8.62 3.76
N HIS A 268 -0.14 -9.06 2.80
CA HIS A 268 1.30 -8.88 2.73
C HIS A 268 1.61 -7.51 2.12
N THR A 269 2.85 -7.07 2.25
CA THR A 269 3.35 -5.91 1.52
C THR A 269 4.25 -6.31 0.38
N ALA A 270 4.31 -5.47 -0.65
CA ALA A 270 5.26 -5.61 -1.73
C ALA A 270 5.96 -4.27 -1.99
N VAL A 271 7.25 -4.32 -2.31
CA VAL A 271 8.03 -3.17 -2.76
C VAL A 271 8.80 -3.52 -4.01
N TRP A 272 9.05 -2.52 -4.85
CA TRP A 272 9.92 -2.64 -6.02
C TRP A 272 11.32 -2.14 -5.68
N THR A 273 12.35 -2.92 -6.00
CA THR A 273 13.76 -2.66 -5.65
C THR A 273 14.59 -2.20 -6.86
N ASP A 274 13.95 -1.67 -7.89
CA ASP A 274 14.49 -1.36 -9.22
C ASP A 274 14.88 -2.60 -10.05
N LYS A 275 14.80 -3.80 -9.46
CA LYS A 275 15.16 -5.06 -10.09
C LYS A 275 14.21 -6.20 -9.79
N GLU A 276 13.68 -6.26 -8.59
CA GLU A 276 12.84 -7.35 -8.09
C GLU A 276 11.63 -6.80 -7.33
N MET A 277 10.48 -7.48 -7.47
CA MET A 277 9.39 -7.30 -6.53
C MET A 277 9.66 -8.12 -5.27
N VAL A 278 9.75 -7.47 -4.15
CA VAL A 278 9.92 -8.12 -2.85
C VAL A 278 8.60 -8.14 -2.12
N ILE A 279 8.11 -9.34 -1.80
CA ILE A 279 6.93 -9.55 -0.96
C ILE A 279 7.36 -9.96 0.44
N TRP A 280 6.63 -9.51 1.48
CA TRP A 280 6.95 -9.86 2.86
C TRP A 280 5.72 -9.92 3.77
N GLY A 281 5.76 -10.84 4.75
CA GLY A 281 4.69 -10.99 5.73
C GLY A 281 3.36 -11.47 5.13
N GLY A 282 2.26 -11.02 5.70
CA GLY A 282 0.90 -11.42 5.31
C GLY A 282 0.38 -12.57 6.15
N GLN A 283 -0.74 -13.13 5.73
CA GLN A 283 -1.39 -14.27 6.38
C GLN A 283 -1.88 -15.29 5.36
N ASN A 284 -2.04 -16.51 5.84
CA ASN A 284 -2.63 -17.63 5.11
C ASN A 284 -3.58 -18.36 6.08
N GLY A 285 -4.85 -18.02 6.02
CA GLY A 285 -5.84 -18.44 7.01
C GLY A 285 -5.46 -17.94 8.41
N GLU A 286 -5.34 -18.85 9.37
CA GLU A 286 -4.96 -18.51 10.76
C GLU A 286 -3.46 -18.28 10.96
N SER A 287 -2.64 -18.50 9.94
CA SER A 287 -1.19 -18.44 10.04
C SER A 287 -0.68 -17.06 9.58
N MET A 288 -0.03 -16.34 10.49
CA MET A 288 0.76 -15.14 10.15
C MET A 288 2.13 -15.56 9.62
N LEU A 289 2.65 -14.82 8.65
CA LEU A 289 3.89 -15.13 7.97
C LEU A 289 4.99 -14.13 8.33
N SER A 290 6.21 -14.62 8.54
CA SER A 290 7.39 -13.83 8.88
C SER A 290 8.43 -13.77 7.77
N GLY A 291 8.20 -14.47 6.69
CA GLY A 291 9.12 -14.56 5.56
C GLY A 291 8.61 -13.84 4.34
N GLY A 292 9.49 -13.76 3.36
CA GLY A 292 9.21 -13.13 2.07
C GLY A 292 9.89 -13.86 0.91
N ALA A 293 9.68 -13.33 -0.27
CA ALA A 293 10.31 -13.79 -1.50
C ALA A 293 10.54 -12.60 -2.43
N ALA A 294 11.49 -12.75 -3.33
CA ALA A 294 11.76 -11.79 -4.39
C ALA A 294 11.49 -12.41 -5.76
N PHE A 295 10.79 -11.68 -6.60
CA PHE A 295 10.50 -12.04 -7.98
C PHE A 295 11.29 -11.15 -8.94
N ASN A 296 12.07 -11.78 -9.81
CA ASN A 296 12.78 -11.10 -10.89
C ASN A 296 11.97 -11.23 -12.20
N PRO A 297 11.38 -10.13 -12.72
CA PRO A 297 10.55 -10.18 -13.93
C PRO A 297 11.32 -10.42 -15.22
N GLU A 298 12.60 -10.07 -15.29
CA GLU A 298 13.44 -10.33 -16.47
C GLU A 298 13.73 -11.81 -16.64
N LYS A 299 14.02 -12.49 -15.52
CA LYS A 299 14.32 -13.92 -15.47
C LYS A 299 13.07 -14.78 -15.30
N ASN A 300 11.94 -14.18 -14.94
CA ASN A 300 10.71 -14.84 -14.51
C ASN A 300 10.97 -15.91 -13.44
N THR A 301 11.70 -15.56 -12.38
CA THR A 301 12.13 -16.48 -11.32
C THR A 301 11.89 -15.90 -9.94
N TRP A 302 11.65 -16.80 -8.98
CA TRP A 302 11.51 -16.49 -7.56
C TRP A 302 12.74 -16.94 -6.78
N ARG A 303 13.12 -16.17 -5.76
CA ARG A 303 14.06 -16.58 -4.71
C ARG A 303 13.47 -16.30 -3.32
N ALA A 304 13.79 -17.16 -2.35
CA ALA A 304 13.39 -16.94 -0.97
C ALA A 304 14.21 -15.79 -0.36
N ILE A 305 13.54 -14.98 0.45
CA ILE A 305 14.20 -14.05 1.36
C ILE A 305 14.31 -14.74 2.71
N ARG A 306 15.55 -15.04 3.11
CA ARG A 306 15.82 -15.72 4.38
C ARG A 306 15.55 -14.76 5.53
N ASP A 307 14.68 -15.17 6.45
CA ASP A 307 14.50 -14.51 7.74
C ASP A 307 15.54 -15.02 8.73
N HIS A 308 16.67 -14.36 8.82
CA HIS A 308 17.79 -14.79 9.67
C HIS A 308 17.55 -14.56 11.16
N ARG A 309 16.52 -13.84 11.58
CA ARG A 309 16.27 -13.50 13.00
C ARG A 309 14.79 -13.43 13.32
N LYS A 310 14.02 -14.49 13.06
CA LYS A 310 12.62 -14.61 13.51
C LYS A 310 11.92 -13.24 13.65
N SER A 311 11.83 -12.50 12.54
CA SER A 311 11.01 -11.30 12.49
C SER A 311 9.60 -11.71 12.91
N VAL A 312 8.91 -10.89 13.67
CA VAL A 312 7.59 -11.25 14.15
C VAL A 312 6.65 -11.39 12.95
N ALA A 313 6.09 -12.58 12.78
CA ALA A 313 5.10 -12.86 11.76
C ALA A 313 3.91 -11.90 11.91
N ARG A 314 3.50 -11.27 10.80
CA ARG A 314 2.49 -10.21 10.82
C ARG A 314 1.76 -10.04 9.50
N SER A 315 0.53 -9.53 9.59
CA SER A 315 -0.26 -9.01 8.47
C SER A 315 -0.70 -7.58 8.74
N GLN A 316 -1.27 -6.88 7.75
CA GLN A 316 -1.78 -5.51 7.89
C GLN A 316 -0.71 -4.49 8.35
N HIS A 317 0.53 -4.74 8.04
CA HIS A 317 1.65 -3.83 8.22
C HIS A 317 1.84 -2.97 6.97
N SER A 318 2.60 -1.90 7.09
CA SER A 318 3.05 -1.11 5.95
C SER A 318 4.53 -1.30 5.70
N ALA A 319 4.96 -1.08 4.46
CA ALA A 319 6.35 -1.16 4.08
C ALA A 319 6.71 -0.12 3.01
N VAL A 320 7.97 0.33 3.06
CA VAL A 320 8.55 1.21 2.04
C VAL A 320 9.94 0.70 1.66
N TRP A 321 10.36 1.00 0.43
CA TRP A 321 11.72 0.75 -0.05
C TRP A 321 12.58 1.99 0.09
N THR A 322 13.78 1.85 0.67
CA THR A 322 14.71 2.97 0.92
C THR A 322 15.73 3.20 -0.19
N GLY A 323 15.76 2.32 -1.19
CA GLY A 323 16.84 2.19 -2.16
C GLY A 323 17.85 1.09 -1.82
N SER A 324 17.89 0.64 -0.55
CA SER A 324 18.83 -0.41 -0.09
C SER A 324 18.23 -1.43 0.86
N SER A 325 17.15 -1.07 1.54
CA SER A 325 16.46 -1.93 2.51
C SER A 325 14.95 -1.71 2.47
N MET A 326 14.18 -2.67 2.99
CA MET A 326 12.75 -2.55 3.19
C MET A 326 12.47 -2.20 4.66
N LEU A 327 11.86 -1.05 4.89
CA LEU A 327 11.35 -0.67 6.21
C LEU A 327 9.91 -1.15 6.35
N VAL A 328 9.65 -1.89 7.42
CA VAL A 328 8.32 -2.44 7.75
C VAL A 328 7.87 -1.85 9.08
N PHE A 329 6.62 -1.41 9.16
CA PHE A 329 6.05 -0.87 10.40
C PHE A 329 4.64 -1.39 10.68
N GLY A 330 4.36 -1.70 11.95
CA GLY A 330 3.03 -2.08 12.42
C GLY A 330 2.66 -3.52 12.11
N GLY A 331 1.36 -3.76 12.09
CA GLY A 331 0.72 -5.05 11.80
C GLY A 331 0.19 -5.77 13.03
N ARG A 332 -0.50 -6.88 12.78
CA ARG A 332 -1.04 -7.80 13.79
C ARG A 332 -0.29 -9.13 13.76
N SER A 333 -0.10 -9.72 14.94
CA SER A 333 0.42 -11.07 15.14
C SER A 333 -0.72 -12.11 15.17
N LYS A 334 -0.38 -13.40 15.24
CA LYS A 334 -1.35 -14.51 15.31
C LYS A 334 -2.32 -14.42 16.49
N SER A 335 -1.91 -13.86 17.62
CA SER A 335 -2.78 -13.63 18.78
C SER A 335 -3.78 -12.48 18.61
N GLY A 336 -3.82 -11.84 17.43
CA GLY A 336 -4.59 -10.62 17.21
C GLY A 336 -3.98 -9.39 17.88
N ALA A 337 -2.93 -9.57 18.70
CA ALA A 337 -2.21 -8.48 19.33
C ALA A 337 -1.43 -7.68 18.28
N PHE A 338 -1.36 -6.38 18.50
CA PHE A 338 -0.48 -5.51 17.72
C PHE A 338 0.97 -5.88 18.03
N VAL A 339 1.82 -5.83 17.00
CA VAL A 339 3.23 -6.19 17.15
C VAL A 339 3.91 -5.17 18.06
N GLY A 340 4.12 -5.56 19.34
CA GLY A 340 4.61 -4.72 20.43
C GLY A 340 6.06 -4.24 20.23
N ASN A 341 7.00 -4.70 21.06
CA ASN A 341 8.42 -4.22 21.10
C ASN A 341 9.22 -4.37 19.77
N LYS A 342 8.63 -4.91 18.70
CA LYS A 342 9.22 -5.01 17.35
C LYS A 342 8.32 -4.38 16.31
N VAL A 343 7.72 -3.23 16.64
CA VAL A 343 6.76 -2.51 15.80
C VAL A 343 7.34 -2.23 14.43
N GLY A 344 8.60 -1.82 14.35
CA GLY A 344 9.30 -1.55 13.11
C GLY A 344 10.51 -2.48 12.91
N VAL A 345 10.75 -2.87 11.66
CA VAL A 345 11.88 -3.73 11.27
C VAL A 345 12.45 -3.23 9.95
N GLU A 346 13.78 -3.17 9.88
CA GLU A 346 14.52 -2.95 8.65
C GLU A 346 15.03 -4.29 8.11
N ILE A 347 14.72 -4.60 6.86
CA ILE A 347 15.07 -5.86 6.21
C ILE A 347 16.05 -5.57 5.09
N PHE A 348 17.25 -6.11 5.23
CA PHE A 348 18.30 -6.05 4.21
C PHE A 348 18.26 -7.32 3.37
N PHE A 349 18.35 -7.15 2.06
CA PHE A 349 18.44 -8.25 1.10
C PHE A 349 19.91 -8.45 0.76
N GLU A 350 20.44 -9.66 0.97
CA GLU A 350 21.78 -10.01 0.54
C GLU A 350 21.83 -10.01 -0.99
N ASN A 351 22.80 -9.30 -1.55
CA ASN A 351 23.07 -9.34 -2.98
C ASN A 351 23.63 -10.74 -3.31
N PRO A 352 23.03 -11.48 -4.25
CA PRO A 352 23.56 -12.82 -4.61
C PRO A 352 25.01 -12.83 -5.11
N ALA A 353 25.55 -11.66 -5.46
CA ALA A 353 26.94 -11.51 -5.92
C ALA A 353 27.99 -11.51 -4.80
N GLU A 354 27.62 -11.22 -3.56
CA GLU A 354 28.59 -11.18 -2.43
C GLU A 354 28.78 -12.53 -1.74
N SER A 355 27.87 -13.48 -1.93
CA SER A 355 28.00 -14.83 -1.37
C SER A 355 28.92 -15.77 -2.15
N ALA A 356 29.41 -15.36 -3.33
CA ALA A 356 30.30 -16.17 -4.18
C ALA A 356 31.79 -15.85 -4.00
N SER A 357 32.14 -14.83 -3.21
CA SER A 357 33.54 -14.43 -2.96
C SER A 357 34.10 -14.84 -1.59
N GLY A 358 33.36 -15.65 -0.85
CA GLY A 358 33.75 -16.15 0.46
C GLY A 358 33.84 -17.68 0.51
N ASN A 359 34.77 -18.26 -0.23
CA ASN A 359 35.37 -19.58 0.00
C ASN A 359 36.84 -19.53 -0.36
#